data_460cd3e8b95908394219e0c6492dfc9b
#
_entry.id   460cd3e8b95908394219e0c6492dfc9b
#
_cell.length_a   1.000
_cell.length_b   1.000
_cell.length_c   1.000
_cell.angle_alpha   90.00
_cell.angle_beta   90.00
_cell.angle_gamma   90.00
#
_symmetry.space_group_name_H-M   'P 1'
#
loop_
_entity.id
_entity.type
_entity.pdbx_description
1 polymer ?
#
loop_
_entity_poly.entity_id
_entity_poly.type
_entity_poly.pdbx_seq_one_letter_code
_entity_poly.pdbx_strand_id
1 'polypeptide(L)'
;MKKIIQFSKFFPVAVVLSAVIIVLGIVSTATRGINFGLDFKPGMIEEIKIANTVLEVTYNGTATVSLETSDDGIELVVSGIGEDNRTVAIPYSEVKTVSELAARMNAVNGVSAHIKKEIELPKAGVFVNSGSSKNLGEKALNLFVVDENATVTADDIRETLSAFNDVDVKALGTDSDRSFQIRMGVTGEEGKTIQADANKALTEKFGTDKVAFVKSDFIGAQFSKTLIRDSIILVLATLVLIFIYSAIRFHWDFALAAVIAIVHDALIMVSFISFIQMEFSTTTLAAILTIIGYSINATVVILDRVRSDIKVIEAKTFKEILNSALSSTLSRSIITTLTTLFAVLALFFFTTGTIHDFSLALTVGLISGCYSSIFIAGAFILAVRRNQKFQTSAANSNVIQFKADDEEADNVD
;
A
#
# COMPACT_ATOMS: atom_id res chain seq x y z
N MET A 1 -8.75 -31.90 -29.58
CA MET A 1 -8.73 -30.43 -29.86
C MET A 1 -9.34 -29.69 -28.69
N LYS A 2 -8.65 -28.69 -28.11
CA LYS A 2 -9.25 -27.82 -27.08
C LYS A 2 -10.39 -27.02 -27.73
N LYS A 3 -11.54 -26.95 -27.04
CA LYS A 3 -12.72 -26.19 -27.52
C LYS A 3 -12.37 -24.71 -27.61
N ILE A 4 -12.43 -24.09 -28.77
CA ILE A 4 -12.19 -22.64 -28.94
C ILE A 4 -13.41 -21.89 -28.46
N ILE A 5 -13.20 -21.01 -27.49
CA ILE A 5 -14.24 -20.15 -26.89
C ILE A 5 -14.40 -18.91 -27.76
N GLN A 6 -15.66 -18.53 -28.04
CA GLN A 6 -16.01 -17.38 -28.88
C GLN A 6 -16.04 -16.08 -28.06
N PHE A 7 -14.92 -15.62 -27.51
CA PHE A 7 -14.83 -14.41 -26.68
C PHE A 7 -15.33 -13.17 -27.40
N SER A 8 -15.08 -13.07 -28.70
CA SER A 8 -15.47 -11.92 -29.51
C SER A 8 -16.98 -11.65 -29.55
N LYS A 9 -17.83 -12.64 -29.20
CA LYS A 9 -19.29 -12.43 -29.07
C LYS A 9 -19.64 -11.57 -27.86
N PHE A 10 -18.81 -11.62 -26.82
CA PHE A 10 -19.04 -10.89 -25.56
C PHE A 10 -18.40 -9.51 -25.53
N PHE A 11 -17.54 -9.17 -26.49
CA PHE A 11 -16.85 -7.87 -26.51
C PHE A 11 -17.78 -6.66 -26.45
N PRO A 12 -18.89 -6.57 -27.22
CA PRO A 12 -19.78 -5.41 -27.12
C PRO A 12 -20.39 -5.25 -25.74
N VAL A 13 -20.84 -6.36 -25.14
CA VAL A 13 -21.42 -6.34 -23.78
C VAL A 13 -20.37 -5.93 -22.75
N ALA A 14 -19.17 -6.47 -22.85
CA ALA A 14 -18.06 -6.16 -21.96
C ALA A 14 -17.67 -4.68 -22.04
N VAL A 15 -17.51 -4.13 -23.24
CA VAL A 15 -17.18 -2.71 -23.44
C VAL A 15 -18.28 -1.80 -22.89
N VAL A 16 -19.57 -2.11 -23.13
CA VAL A 16 -20.69 -1.35 -22.60
C VAL A 16 -20.72 -1.40 -21.05
N LEU A 17 -20.54 -2.58 -20.47
CA LEU A 17 -20.49 -2.74 -19.01
C LEU A 17 -19.37 -1.89 -18.40
N SER A 18 -18.16 -1.98 -18.95
CA SER A 18 -17.01 -1.17 -18.53
C SER A 18 -17.29 0.34 -18.66
N ALA A 19 -17.85 0.76 -19.78
CA ALA A 19 -18.19 2.17 -20.00
C ALA A 19 -19.21 2.66 -18.96
N VAL A 20 -20.23 1.87 -18.64
CA VAL A 20 -21.22 2.22 -17.60
C VAL A 20 -20.55 2.37 -16.23
N ILE A 21 -19.69 1.41 -15.82
CA ILE A 21 -18.99 1.47 -14.53
C ILE A 21 -18.09 2.72 -14.48
N ILE A 22 -17.34 3.00 -15.54
CA ILE A 22 -16.44 4.16 -15.58
C ILE A 22 -17.23 5.48 -15.55
N VAL A 23 -18.33 5.58 -16.31
CA VAL A 23 -19.18 6.78 -16.30
C VAL A 23 -19.78 7.01 -14.92
N LEU A 24 -20.32 5.97 -14.28
CA LEU A 24 -20.80 6.05 -12.91
C LEU A 24 -19.68 6.45 -11.94
N GLY A 25 -18.47 5.91 -12.13
CA GLY A 25 -17.29 6.28 -11.34
C GLY A 25 -16.90 7.75 -11.50
N ILE A 26 -16.92 8.26 -12.73
CA ILE A 26 -16.68 9.68 -13.00
C ILE A 26 -17.76 10.55 -12.31
N VAL A 27 -19.04 10.17 -12.41
CA VAL A 27 -20.13 10.86 -11.71
C VAL A 27 -19.93 10.82 -10.20
N SER A 28 -19.58 9.65 -9.63
CA SER A 28 -19.27 9.54 -8.20
C SER A 28 -18.12 10.46 -7.80
N THR A 29 -17.04 10.46 -8.57
CA THR A 29 -15.87 11.32 -8.31
C THR A 29 -16.23 12.81 -8.43
N ALA A 30 -17.09 13.19 -9.38
CA ALA A 30 -17.53 14.57 -9.54
C ALA A 30 -18.48 15.03 -8.43
N THR A 31 -19.32 14.14 -7.90
CA THR A 31 -20.35 14.48 -6.89
C THR A 31 -19.88 14.31 -5.45
N ARG A 32 -19.15 13.23 -5.17
CA ARG A 32 -18.66 12.88 -3.82
C ARG A 32 -17.19 13.21 -3.61
N GLY A 33 -16.44 13.46 -4.69
CA GLY A 33 -15.00 13.64 -4.66
C GLY A 33 -14.25 12.31 -4.45
N ILE A 34 -12.93 12.44 -4.28
CA ILE A 34 -12.05 11.37 -3.81
C ILE A 34 -11.74 11.67 -2.34
N ASN A 35 -11.91 10.66 -1.49
CA ASN A 35 -11.52 10.77 -0.09
C ASN A 35 -9.99 10.70 0.01
N PHE A 36 -9.31 11.84 -0.15
CA PHE A 36 -7.86 11.92 -0.03
C PHE A 36 -7.44 11.64 1.41
N GLY A 37 -6.48 10.76 1.56
CA GLY A 37 -5.76 10.54 2.80
C GLY A 37 -4.90 11.73 3.19
N LEU A 38 -4.36 11.69 4.40
CA LEU A 38 -3.53 12.77 4.91
C LEU A 38 -2.24 12.95 4.15
N ASP A 39 -1.73 11.92 3.48
CA ASP A 39 -0.60 12.06 2.58
C ASP A 39 -0.85 13.16 1.53
N PHE A 40 -2.10 13.33 1.13
CA PHE A 40 -2.55 14.26 0.10
C PHE A 40 -3.30 15.49 0.63
N LYS A 41 -3.59 15.54 1.93
CA LYS A 41 -4.20 16.71 2.58
C LYS A 41 -3.22 17.33 3.57
N PRO A 42 -3.18 18.67 3.68
CA PRO A 42 -2.44 19.29 4.77
C PRO A 42 -3.12 18.91 6.09
N GLY A 43 -2.31 18.53 7.06
CA GLY A 43 -2.84 18.10 8.33
C GLY A 43 -1.80 17.56 9.29
N MET A 44 -2.26 17.16 10.46
CA MET A 44 -1.47 16.51 11.48
C MET A 44 -1.91 15.06 11.64
N ILE A 45 -0.95 14.19 11.80
CA ILE A 45 -1.13 12.80 12.22
C ILE A 45 -0.51 12.66 13.59
N GLU A 46 -1.27 12.17 14.55
CA GLU A 46 -0.77 11.86 15.86
C GLU A 46 -1.16 10.43 16.24
N GLU A 47 -0.19 9.67 16.70
CA GLU A 47 -0.41 8.36 17.27
C GLU A 47 -0.33 8.46 18.78
N ILE A 48 -1.42 8.07 19.44
CA ILE A 48 -1.49 8.04 20.90
C ILE A 48 -1.75 6.62 21.37
N LYS A 49 -1.31 6.33 22.60
CA LYS A 49 -1.72 5.13 23.34
C LYS A 49 -2.32 5.52 24.69
N ILE A 50 -3.37 4.81 25.06
CA ILE A 50 -3.90 4.92 26.43
C ILE A 50 -3.05 4.03 27.32
N ALA A 51 -2.28 4.67 28.18
CA ALA A 51 -1.20 4.03 28.91
C ALA A 51 -0.98 4.76 30.24
N ASN A 52 -0.65 4.03 31.28
CA ASN A 52 -0.35 4.61 32.59
C ASN A 52 1.13 5.01 32.67
N THR A 53 1.40 6.21 33.18
CA THR A 53 2.77 6.60 33.58
C THR A 53 3.19 5.74 34.78
N VAL A 54 4.27 5.00 34.62
CA VAL A 54 4.82 4.17 35.70
C VAL A 54 6.07 4.78 36.29
N LEU A 55 6.83 5.55 35.51
CA LEU A 55 8.08 6.18 35.94
C LEU A 55 8.22 7.58 35.34
N GLU A 56 8.59 8.55 36.12
CA GLU A 56 8.99 9.90 35.67
C GLU A 56 10.50 10.05 35.86
N VAL A 57 11.19 10.45 34.79
CA VAL A 57 12.65 10.59 34.80
C VAL A 57 13.02 12.03 34.48
N THR A 58 13.81 12.63 35.35
CA THR A 58 14.38 13.97 35.17
C THR A 58 15.90 13.91 35.23
N TYR A 59 16.55 14.90 34.64
CA TYR A 59 17.99 15.10 34.76
C TYR A 59 18.30 16.54 35.14
N ASN A 60 19.16 16.68 36.15
CA ASN A 60 19.65 17.97 36.59
C ASN A 60 21.19 17.90 36.68
N GLY A 61 21.87 18.31 35.65
CA GLY A 61 23.33 18.29 35.53
C GLY A 61 23.82 19.05 34.31
N THR A 62 25.13 19.06 34.10
CA THR A 62 25.78 19.83 33.03
C THR A 62 26.01 19.00 31.75
N ALA A 63 25.91 17.67 31.86
CA ALA A 63 26.05 16.76 30.70
C ALA A 63 24.74 16.68 29.90
N THR A 64 24.83 16.17 28.67
CA THR A 64 23.67 15.73 27.94
C THR A 64 23.43 14.26 28.27
N VAL A 65 22.23 13.94 28.79
CA VAL A 65 21.85 12.56 29.07
C VAL A 65 20.65 12.23 28.21
N SER A 66 20.77 11.21 27.38
CA SER A 66 19.63 10.65 26.64
C SER A 66 19.23 9.31 27.22
N LEU A 67 17.91 9.10 27.27
CA LEU A 67 17.29 7.84 27.65
C LEU A 67 16.79 7.16 26.39
N GLU A 68 17.29 5.96 26.14
CA GLU A 68 16.86 5.08 25.06
C GLU A 68 16.10 3.90 25.62
N THR A 69 14.92 3.63 25.09
CA THR A 69 14.13 2.46 25.45
C THR A 69 14.16 1.48 24.30
N SER A 70 14.49 0.23 24.55
CA SER A 70 14.48 -0.88 23.58
C SER A 70 13.58 -2.01 24.08
N ASP A 71 13.43 -3.04 23.26
CA ASP A 71 12.71 -4.25 23.69
C ASP A 71 13.44 -5.02 24.79
N ASP A 72 14.76 -4.89 24.85
CA ASP A 72 15.61 -5.65 25.77
C ASP A 72 15.95 -4.90 27.08
N GLY A 73 15.80 -3.56 27.10
CA GLY A 73 16.19 -2.75 28.25
C GLY A 73 16.11 -1.25 28.04
N ILE A 74 16.65 -0.52 29.01
CA ILE A 74 16.84 0.93 28.95
C ILE A 74 18.33 1.23 28.92
N GLU A 75 18.72 2.18 28.10
CA GLU A 75 20.07 2.72 28.04
C GLU A 75 20.07 4.23 28.38
N LEU A 76 20.96 4.60 29.30
CA LEU A 76 21.25 6.00 29.61
C LEU A 76 22.60 6.36 28.99
N VAL A 77 22.59 7.20 27.93
CA VAL A 77 23.81 7.66 27.27
C VAL A 77 24.17 9.03 27.83
N VAL A 78 25.26 9.08 28.56
CA VAL A 78 25.80 10.32 29.16
C VAL A 78 26.90 10.86 28.25
N SER A 79 26.81 12.12 27.84
CA SER A 79 27.82 12.79 27.03
C SER A 79 27.95 14.27 27.40
N GLY A 80 29.18 14.79 27.42
CA GLY A 80 29.43 16.22 27.72
C GLY A 80 30.90 16.55 27.93
N ILE A 81 31.20 17.85 27.92
CA ILE A 81 32.56 18.34 28.17
C ILE A 81 32.83 18.25 29.68
N GLY A 82 33.85 17.49 30.07
CA GLY A 82 34.24 17.32 31.47
C GLY A 82 33.55 16.17 32.19
N GLU A 83 32.64 15.46 31.53
CA GLU A 83 32.03 14.22 32.01
C GLU A 83 32.64 13.02 31.27
N ASP A 84 32.74 11.87 31.94
CA ASP A 84 33.12 10.63 31.29
C ASP A 84 31.97 10.18 30.40
N ASN A 85 32.16 10.21 29.08
CA ASN A 85 31.20 9.67 28.13
C ASN A 85 31.00 8.19 28.39
N ARG A 86 29.77 7.80 28.76
CA ARG A 86 29.43 6.42 29.08
C ARG A 86 27.99 6.07 28.74
N THR A 87 27.79 4.82 28.44
CA THR A 87 26.45 4.24 28.30
C THR A 87 26.18 3.32 29.48
N VAL A 88 25.08 3.55 30.19
CA VAL A 88 24.61 2.70 31.28
C VAL A 88 23.42 1.90 30.75
N ALA A 89 23.65 0.65 30.39
CA ALA A 89 22.60 -0.26 29.96
C ALA A 89 21.97 -0.96 31.16
N ILE A 90 20.64 -1.02 31.18
CA ILE A 90 19.84 -1.68 32.23
C ILE A 90 18.91 -2.68 31.51
N PRO A 91 19.37 -3.93 31.31
CA PRO A 91 18.56 -4.96 30.69
C PRO A 91 17.37 -5.35 31.58
N TYR A 92 16.18 -5.56 30.99
CA TYR A 92 15.00 -6.03 31.72
C TYR A 92 15.18 -7.42 32.33
N SER A 93 16.14 -8.20 31.83
CA SER A 93 16.51 -9.49 32.44
C SER A 93 17.17 -9.37 33.82
N GLU A 94 17.71 -8.18 34.16
CA GLU A 94 18.40 -7.91 35.41
C GLU A 94 17.52 -7.17 36.44
N VAL A 95 16.35 -6.67 36.05
CA VAL A 95 15.42 -5.93 36.91
C VAL A 95 14.03 -6.55 36.80
N LYS A 96 13.38 -6.75 37.92
CA LYS A 96 12.07 -7.41 37.98
C LYS A 96 10.91 -6.42 38.20
N THR A 97 11.21 -5.26 38.76
CA THR A 97 10.21 -4.27 39.17
C THR A 97 10.61 -2.88 38.73
N VAL A 98 9.63 -1.98 38.66
CA VAL A 98 9.89 -0.55 38.38
C VAL A 98 10.78 0.05 39.48
N SER A 99 10.66 -0.40 40.75
CA SER A 99 11.50 0.05 41.85
C SER A 99 12.97 -0.31 41.62
N GLU A 100 13.28 -1.52 41.16
CA GLU A 100 14.66 -1.92 40.84
C GLU A 100 15.21 -1.12 39.67
N LEU A 101 14.39 -0.88 38.65
CA LEU A 101 14.74 -0.06 37.50
C LEU A 101 15.05 1.38 37.94
N ALA A 102 14.16 2.01 38.70
CA ALA A 102 14.36 3.35 39.21
C ALA A 102 15.63 3.47 40.10
N ALA A 103 15.92 2.46 40.91
CA ALA A 103 17.14 2.45 41.73
C ALA A 103 18.41 2.41 40.85
N ARG A 104 18.41 1.63 39.76
CA ARG A 104 19.53 1.59 38.79
C ARG A 104 19.70 2.92 38.05
N MET A 105 18.59 3.56 37.65
CA MET A 105 18.62 4.88 36.99
C MET A 105 19.12 5.97 37.95
N ASN A 106 18.67 5.99 39.21
CA ASN A 106 19.10 6.93 40.23
C ASN A 106 20.58 6.79 40.63
N ALA A 107 21.24 5.70 40.25
CA ALA A 107 22.68 5.55 40.44
C ALA A 107 23.50 6.38 39.41
N VAL A 108 22.85 6.91 38.36
CA VAL A 108 23.47 7.82 37.39
C VAL A 108 23.42 9.25 37.94
N ASN A 109 24.59 9.90 38.06
CA ASN A 109 24.68 11.23 38.64
C ASN A 109 23.78 12.25 37.91
N GLY A 110 22.99 12.97 38.65
CA GLY A 110 22.03 13.97 38.13
C GLY A 110 20.71 13.40 37.59
N VAL A 111 20.58 12.09 37.43
CA VAL A 111 19.31 11.45 37.05
C VAL A 111 18.44 11.24 38.29
N SER A 112 17.15 11.55 38.16
CA SER A 112 16.14 11.32 39.21
C SER A 112 14.95 10.60 38.59
N ALA A 113 14.71 9.37 39.04
CA ALA A 113 13.60 8.53 38.60
C ALA A 113 12.58 8.37 39.72
N HIS A 114 11.36 8.87 39.52
CA HIS A 114 10.25 8.83 40.45
C HIS A 114 9.20 7.82 40.00
N ILE A 115 8.86 6.90 40.90
CA ILE A 115 7.87 5.87 40.65
C ILE A 115 6.47 6.44 40.79
N LYS A 116 5.63 6.31 39.77
CA LYS A 116 4.21 6.64 39.81
C LYS A 116 3.33 5.42 40.05
N LYS A 117 3.71 4.31 39.46
CA LYS A 117 2.98 3.03 39.60
C LYS A 117 3.97 1.90 39.64
N GLU A 118 3.85 1.06 40.65
CA GLU A 118 4.65 -0.15 40.77
C GLU A 118 4.05 -1.26 39.93
N ILE A 119 4.85 -1.87 39.09
CA ILE A 119 4.50 -3.04 38.28
C ILE A 119 5.68 -4.00 38.21
N GLU A 120 5.40 -5.26 37.94
CA GLU A 120 6.42 -6.23 37.55
C GLU A 120 6.79 -5.98 36.09
N LEU A 121 8.10 -5.95 35.82
CA LEU A 121 8.61 -5.74 34.47
C LEU A 121 8.71 -7.11 33.77
N PRO A 122 8.06 -7.32 32.62
CA PRO A 122 8.30 -8.48 31.78
C PRO A 122 9.71 -8.42 31.20
N LYS A 123 10.19 -9.55 30.67
CA LYS A 123 11.56 -9.67 30.15
C LYS A 123 11.82 -8.92 28.84
N ALA A 124 10.81 -8.38 28.21
CA ALA A 124 10.92 -7.67 26.93
C ALA A 124 9.75 -6.70 26.71
N GLY A 125 10.00 -5.58 26.03
CA GLY A 125 9.01 -4.76 25.36
C GLY A 125 7.93 -4.10 26.22
N VAL A 126 8.26 -3.54 27.39
CA VAL A 126 7.24 -3.03 28.35
C VAL A 126 6.73 -1.65 28.03
N PHE A 127 7.65 -0.76 27.62
CA PHE A 127 7.32 0.66 27.51
C PHE A 127 6.77 1.00 26.12
N VAL A 128 5.75 1.84 26.12
CA VAL A 128 5.09 2.35 24.90
C VAL A 128 6.08 3.02 23.93
N ASN A 129 7.18 3.55 24.46
CA ASN A 129 8.18 4.31 23.71
C ASN A 129 9.39 3.45 23.28
N SER A 130 9.28 2.12 23.23
CA SER A 130 10.38 1.27 22.76
C SER A 130 10.90 1.74 21.40
N GLY A 131 12.25 1.79 21.27
CA GLY A 131 12.92 2.30 20.07
C GLY A 131 13.05 3.81 19.99
N SER A 132 12.72 4.57 21.05
CA SER A 132 12.90 6.02 21.10
C SER A 132 14.10 6.42 21.95
N SER A 133 14.84 7.44 21.49
CA SER A 133 15.88 8.12 22.25
C SER A 133 15.41 9.54 22.57
N LYS A 134 15.41 9.93 23.84
CA LYS A 134 15.00 11.27 24.26
C LYS A 134 15.99 11.86 25.26
N ASN A 135 16.36 13.12 25.05
CA ASN A 135 17.19 13.87 26.00
C ASN A 135 16.40 14.15 27.29
N LEU A 136 17.03 13.82 28.41
CA LEU A 136 16.53 14.15 29.75
C LEU A 136 16.88 15.60 30.08
N GLY A 137 16.02 16.23 30.90
CA GLY A 137 16.21 17.59 31.40
C GLY A 137 15.43 17.81 32.67
N GLU A 138 15.23 19.07 33.06
CA GLU A 138 14.42 19.43 34.23
C GLU A 138 12.95 19.02 34.06
N LYS A 139 12.44 19.02 32.80
CA LYS A 139 11.10 18.54 32.53
C LYS A 139 11.08 17.01 32.56
N ALA A 140 10.17 16.47 33.37
CA ALA A 140 10.03 15.02 33.48
C ALA A 140 9.72 14.34 32.16
N LEU A 141 10.45 13.29 31.84
CA LEU A 141 10.13 12.32 30.77
C LEU A 141 9.33 11.18 31.41
N ASN A 142 8.13 10.97 30.91
CA ASN A 142 7.25 9.92 31.38
C ASN A 142 7.50 8.63 30.62
N LEU A 143 7.66 7.52 31.31
CA LEU A 143 7.68 6.18 30.77
C LEU A 143 6.31 5.54 31.02
N PHE A 144 5.67 5.13 29.92
CA PHE A 144 4.31 4.64 29.92
C PHE A 144 4.25 3.14 29.67
N VAL A 145 3.28 2.49 30.29
CA VAL A 145 2.90 1.09 30.03
C VAL A 145 1.43 1.05 29.66
N VAL A 146 1.09 0.29 28.62
CA VAL A 146 -0.28 0.19 28.10
C VAL A 146 -1.26 -0.17 29.21
N ASP A 147 -2.37 0.53 29.28
CA ASP A 147 -3.48 0.21 30.19
C ASP A 147 -4.47 -0.73 29.49
N GLU A 148 -4.23 -2.03 29.59
CA GLU A 148 -5.09 -3.06 28.96
C GLU A 148 -6.55 -3.00 29.45
N ASN A 149 -6.79 -2.44 30.65
CA ASN A 149 -8.11 -2.31 31.25
C ASN A 149 -8.81 -0.99 30.89
N ALA A 150 -8.17 -0.11 30.12
CA ALA A 150 -8.81 1.12 29.69
C ALA A 150 -10.00 0.82 28.78
N THR A 151 -11.08 1.54 28.97
CA THR A 151 -12.32 1.43 28.19
C THR A 151 -12.46 2.51 27.11
N VAL A 152 -11.39 3.31 26.91
CA VAL A 152 -11.40 4.40 25.92
C VAL A 152 -11.53 3.85 24.51
N THR A 153 -12.46 4.41 23.75
CA THR A 153 -12.75 4.04 22.36
C THR A 153 -12.31 5.16 21.40
N ALA A 154 -12.25 4.83 20.10
CA ALA A 154 -12.01 5.84 19.07
C ALA A 154 -13.10 6.91 19.02
N ASP A 155 -14.34 6.57 19.39
CA ASP A 155 -15.45 7.52 19.46
C ASP A 155 -15.30 8.51 20.60
N ASP A 156 -14.81 8.10 21.78
CA ASP A 156 -14.53 8.98 22.92
C ASP A 156 -13.46 10.01 22.56
N ILE A 157 -12.42 9.59 21.81
CA ILE A 157 -11.36 10.48 21.32
C ILE A 157 -11.92 11.45 20.29
N ARG A 158 -12.73 10.98 19.35
CA ARG A 158 -13.38 11.81 18.32
C ARG A 158 -14.32 12.85 18.95
N GLU A 159 -15.08 12.47 19.96
CA GLU A 159 -15.95 13.39 20.71
C GLU A 159 -15.12 14.47 21.42
N THR A 160 -14.02 14.09 22.07
CA THR A 160 -13.11 15.00 22.75
C THR A 160 -12.50 16.04 21.79
N LEU A 161 -12.22 15.63 20.56
CA LEU A 161 -11.62 16.47 19.53
C LEU A 161 -12.64 17.09 18.56
N SER A 162 -13.93 17.01 18.86
CA SER A 162 -15.01 17.49 17.97
C SER A 162 -14.97 19.00 17.67
N ALA A 163 -14.25 19.79 18.48
CA ALA A 163 -14.03 21.21 18.23
C ALA A 163 -13.01 21.50 17.11
N PHE A 164 -12.25 20.51 16.70
CA PHE A 164 -11.25 20.63 15.63
C PHE A 164 -11.83 20.22 14.29
N ASN A 165 -11.26 20.76 13.19
CA ASN A 165 -11.73 20.45 11.83
C ASN A 165 -11.17 19.13 11.32
N ASP A 166 -11.99 18.41 10.53
CA ASP A 166 -11.61 17.18 9.81
C ASP A 166 -10.91 16.13 10.70
N VAL A 167 -11.49 15.87 11.89
CA VAL A 167 -10.97 14.87 12.82
C VAL A 167 -11.40 13.47 12.38
N ASP A 168 -10.43 12.62 12.09
CA ASP A 168 -10.60 11.18 11.91
C ASP A 168 -9.78 10.42 12.96
N VAL A 169 -10.42 9.46 13.62
CA VAL A 169 -9.78 8.63 14.64
C VAL A 169 -9.96 7.17 14.29
N LYS A 170 -8.85 6.45 14.21
CA LYS A 170 -8.84 5.01 13.92
C LYS A 170 -8.08 4.27 15.02
N ALA A 171 -8.62 3.15 15.49
CA ALA A 171 -7.87 2.23 16.33
C ALA A 171 -6.77 1.55 15.51
N LEU A 172 -5.59 1.39 16.10
CA LEU A 172 -4.45 0.69 15.53
C LEU A 172 -4.18 -0.60 16.29
N GLY A 173 -3.89 -1.67 15.53
CA GLY A 173 -3.59 -2.98 16.12
C GLY A 173 -4.81 -3.66 16.72
N THR A 174 -4.60 -4.39 17.80
CA THR A 174 -5.64 -5.09 18.56
C THR A 174 -6.22 -4.21 19.66
N ASP A 175 -7.38 -4.57 20.19
CA ASP A 175 -7.99 -3.82 21.31
C ASP A 175 -7.08 -3.74 22.53
N SER A 176 -6.20 -4.71 22.74
CA SER A 176 -5.21 -4.70 23.84
C SER A 176 -4.11 -3.66 23.65
N ASP A 177 -3.82 -3.24 22.42
CA ASP A 177 -2.75 -2.26 22.15
C ASP A 177 -3.13 -0.85 22.60
N ARG A 178 -4.44 -0.58 22.74
CA ARG A 178 -4.99 0.75 23.12
C ARG A 178 -4.35 1.90 22.34
N SER A 179 -4.04 1.64 21.08
CA SER A 179 -3.38 2.57 20.17
C SER A 179 -4.39 3.20 19.22
N PHE A 180 -4.28 4.52 19.03
CA PHE A 180 -5.17 5.28 18.17
C PHE A 180 -4.37 6.22 17.29
N GLN A 181 -4.72 6.26 16.02
CA GLN A 181 -4.25 7.27 15.09
C GLN A 181 -5.30 8.38 14.99
N ILE A 182 -4.89 9.57 15.33
CA ILE A 182 -5.70 10.78 15.24
C ILE A 182 -5.23 11.56 14.04
N ARG A 183 -6.16 12.00 13.22
CA ARG A 183 -5.92 12.80 12.05
C ARG A 183 -6.74 14.08 12.16
N MET A 184 -6.09 15.21 11.91
CA MET A 184 -6.75 16.51 11.97
C MET A 184 -6.35 17.35 10.77
N GLY A 185 -7.33 17.93 10.08
CA GLY A 185 -7.09 18.89 9.01
C GLY A 185 -6.53 20.19 9.58
N VAL A 186 -5.48 20.72 8.96
CA VAL A 186 -4.89 21.99 9.34
C VAL A 186 -4.91 22.94 8.16
N THR A 187 -5.50 24.10 8.34
CA THR A 187 -5.49 25.19 7.36
C THR A 187 -4.50 26.26 7.82
N GLY A 188 -3.40 26.44 7.07
CA GLY A 188 -2.45 27.52 7.32
C GLY A 188 -1.21 27.13 8.18
N GLU A 189 -0.54 28.13 8.77
CA GLU A 189 0.68 27.97 9.57
C GLU A 189 0.42 27.54 11.03
N GLU A 190 -0.83 27.31 11.41
CA GLU A 190 -1.27 27.08 12.78
C GLU A 190 -1.07 25.64 13.31
N GLY A 191 -0.39 24.78 12.52
CA GLY A 191 -0.29 23.34 12.84
C GLY A 191 0.26 23.00 14.23
N LYS A 192 1.28 23.73 14.67
CA LYS A 192 1.87 23.51 16.01
C LYS A 192 0.95 23.92 17.15
N THR A 193 0.16 24.97 16.94
CA THR A 193 -0.82 25.46 17.93
C THR A 193 -1.97 24.47 18.05
N ILE A 194 -2.49 23.99 16.91
CA ILE A 194 -3.57 22.98 16.88
C ILE A 194 -3.12 21.69 17.56
N GLN A 195 -1.87 21.26 17.34
CA GLN A 195 -1.32 20.10 18.04
C GLN A 195 -1.31 20.30 19.55
N ALA A 196 -0.79 21.43 20.01
CA ALA A 196 -0.72 21.73 21.44
C ALA A 196 -2.12 21.76 22.09
N ASP A 197 -3.10 22.36 21.39
CA ASP A 197 -4.48 22.46 21.86
C ASP A 197 -5.17 21.08 21.86
N ALA A 198 -4.95 20.26 20.84
CA ALA A 198 -5.48 18.90 20.79
C ALA A 198 -4.89 18.01 21.88
N ASN A 199 -3.57 18.07 22.08
CA ASN A 199 -2.89 17.33 23.15
C ASN A 199 -3.37 17.78 24.53
N LYS A 200 -3.62 19.07 24.70
CA LYS A 200 -4.21 19.63 25.93
C LYS A 200 -5.62 19.07 26.15
N ALA A 201 -6.49 19.10 25.14
CA ALA A 201 -7.84 18.56 25.24
C ALA A 201 -7.85 17.06 25.61
N LEU A 202 -6.97 16.26 24.99
CA LEU A 202 -6.83 14.83 25.29
C LEU A 202 -6.33 14.59 26.72
N THR A 203 -5.32 15.36 27.15
CA THR A 203 -4.77 15.21 28.51
C THR A 203 -5.73 15.73 29.59
N GLU A 204 -6.52 16.76 29.33
CA GLU A 204 -7.57 17.24 30.24
C GLU A 204 -8.72 16.22 30.39
N LYS A 205 -9.11 15.55 29.32
CA LYS A 205 -10.20 14.57 29.33
C LYS A 205 -9.79 13.24 29.94
N PHE A 206 -8.65 12.69 29.54
CA PHE A 206 -8.22 11.34 29.92
C PHE A 206 -7.20 11.30 31.04
N GLY A 207 -6.55 12.44 31.33
CA GLY A 207 -5.49 12.58 32.34
C GLY A 207 -4.10 12.68 31.71
N THR A 208 -3.28 13.58 32.29
CA THR A 208 -1.89 13.81 31.84
C THR A 208 -1.00 12.57 31.96
N ASP A 209 -1.30 11.71 32.93
CA ASP A 209 -0.55 10.48 33.23
C ASP A 209 -1.07 9.27 32.49
N LYS A 210 -2.10 9.44 31.61
CA LYS A 210 -2.79 8.33 30.93
C LYS A 210 -2.75 8.37 29.41
N VAL A 211 -2.18 9.41 28.82
CA VAL A 211 -2.07 9.54 27.36
C VAL A 211 -0.60 9.61 26.97
N ALA A 212 -0.14 8.60 26.25
CA ALA A 212 1.20 8.58 25.68
C ALA A 212 1.15 9.01 24.21
N PHE A 213 1.82 10.12 23.88
CA PHE A 213 2.01 10.57 22.50
C PHE A 213 3.22 9.85 21.91
N VAL A 214 2.96 8.89 21.00
CA VAL A 214 3.98 8.00 20.43
C VAL A 214 4.65 8.65 19.25
N LYS A 215 3.85 9.17 18.31
CA LYS A 215 4.32 9.75 17.06
C LYS A 215 3.46 10.95 16.69
N SER A 216 4.11 11.97 16.14
CA SER A 216 3.42 13.13 15.60
C SER A 216 4.10 13.57 14.31
N ASP A 217 3.34 13.57 13.22
CA ASP A 217 3.77 13.99 11.89
C ASP A 217 2.90 15.16 11.43
N PHE A 218 3.50 16.14 10.78
CA PHE A 218 2.82 17.29 10.20
C PHE A 218 3.08 17.38 8.70
N ILE A 219 1.99 17.46 7.93
CA ILE A 219 2.04 17.59 6.47
C ILE A 219 1.58 18.99 6.07
N GLY A 220 2.51 19.81 5.58
CA GLY A 220 2.21 21.15 5.11
C GLY A 220 1.44 21.18 3.79
N ALA A 221 0.65 22.24 3.57
CA ALA A 221 -0.17 22.40 2.37
C ALA A 221 0.62 22.38 1.04
N GLN A 222 1.85 22.91 1.05
CA GLN A 222 2.71 22.89 -0.13
C GLN A 222 3.19 21.48 -0.46
N PHE A 223 3.51 20.68 0.56
CA PHE A 223 3.91 19.28 0.38
C PHE A 223 2.77 18.47 -0.23
N SER A 224 1.54 18.58 0.32
CA SER A 224 0.37 17.88 -0.19
C SER A 224 0.07 18.19 -1.65
N LYS A 225 0.10 19.49 -2.03
CA LYS A 225 -0.10 19.91 -3.44
C LYS A 225 0.97 19.34 -4.36
N THR A 226 2.23 19.34 -3.92
CA THR A 226 3.34 18.77 -4.69
C THR A 226 3.16 17.28 -4.86
N LEU A 227 2.78 16.56 -3.80
CA LEU A 227 2.57 15.12 -3.82
C LEU A 227 1.43 14.71 -4.78
N ILE A 228 0.30 15.44 -4.78
CA ILE A 228 -0.80 15.21 -5.73
C ILE A 228 -0.30 15.37 -7.17
N ARG A 229 0.37 16.48 -7.47
CA ARG A 229 0.92 16.76 -8.82
C ARG A 229 1.89 15.65 -9.24
N ASP A 230 2.82 15.29 -8.37
CA ASP A 230 3.86 14.32 -8.67
C ASP A 230 3.27 12.91 -8.84
N SER A 231 2.22 12.57 -8.10
CA SER A 231 1.44 11.33 -8.26
C SER A 231 0.79 11.23 -9.65
N ILE A 232 0.17 12.32 -10.12
CA ILE A 232 -0.42 12.38 -11.47
C ILE A 232 0.67 12.22 -12.53
N ILE A 233 1.79 12.96 -12.38
CA ILE A 233 2.94 12.87 -13.30
C ILE A 233 3.48 11.44 -13.33
N LEU A 234 3.61 10.79 -12.18
CA LEU A 234 4.13 9.43 -12.07
C LEU A 234 3.24 8.43 -12.83
N VAL A 235 1.92 8.50 -12.65
CA VAL A 235 0.98 7.63 -13.39
C VAL A 235 1.06 7.89 -14.89
N LEU A 236 1.05 9.15 -15.33
CA LEU A 236 1.15 9.49 -16.74
C LEU A 236 2.50 9.07 -17.35
N ALA A 237 3.60 9.30 -16.65
CA ALA A 237 4.94 8.87 -17.08
C ALA A 237 5.01 7.35 -17.23
N THR A 238 4.42 6.61 -16.28
CA THR A 238 4.35 5.15 -16.35
C THR A 238 3.57 4.68 -17.59
N LEU A 239 2.43 5.29 -17.89
CA LEU A 239 1.65 4.96 -19.09
C LEU A 239 2.43 5.25 -20.37
N VAL A 240 3.14 6.41 -20.44
CA VAL A 240 3.98 6.77 -21.59
C VAL A 240 5.13 5.79 -21.77
N LEU A 241 5.84 5.45 -20.70
CA LEU A 241 6.94 4.48 -20.76
C LEU A 241 6.47 3.10 -21.21
N ILE A 242 5.33 2.64 -20.73
CA ILE A 242 4.71 1.38 -21.17
C ILE A 242 4.32 1.45 -22.63
N PHE A 243 3.76 2.58 -23.09
CA PHE A 243 3.44 2.77 -24.51
C PHE A 243 4.68 2.68 -25.38
N ILE A 244 5.76 3.40 -25.03
CA ILE A 244 7.04 3.39 -25.75
C ILE A 244 7.61 1.96 -25.79
N TYR A 245 7.69 1.27 -24.64
CA TYR A 245 8.14 -0.11 -24.56
C TYR A 245 7.32 -1.03 -25.46
N SER A 246 5.99 -0.92 -25.38
CA SER A 246 5.07 -1.75 -26.16
C SER A 246 5.16 -1.44 -27.66
N ALA A 247 5.36 -0.17 -28.06
CA ALA A 247 5.50 0.24 -29.44
C ALA A 247 6.82 -0.26 -30.08
N ILE A 248 7.90 -0.33 -29.28
CA ILE A 248 9.18 -0.92 -29.71
C ILE A 248 9.05 -2.44 -29.85
N ARG A 249 8.34 -3.10 -28.92
CA ARG A 249 8.23 -4.55 -28.85
C ARG A 249 7.19 -5.13 -29.83
N PHE A 250 6.10 -4.37 -30.05
CA PHE A 250 4.96 -4.77 -30.88
C PHE A 250 4.68 -3.75 -31.98
N HIS A 251 3.76 -4.08 -32.86
CA HIS A 251 3.18 -3.13 -33.79
C HIS A 251 2.32 -2.10 -33.05
N TRP A 252 2.24 -0.88 -33.54
CA TRP A 252 1.59 0.26 -32.87
C TRP A 252 0.14 -0.01 -32.40
N ASP A 253 -0.64 -0.80 -33.15
CA ASP A 253 -2.03 -1.15 -32.80
C ASP A 253 -2.12 -2.08 -31.59
N PHE A 254 -1.15 -3.00 -31.43
CA PHE A 254 -1.03 -3.83 -30.23
C PHE A 254 -0.59 -2.99 -29.03
N ALA A 255 0.31 -2.04 -29.25
CA ALA A 255 0.76 -1.11 -28.18
C ALA A 255 -0.41 -0.27 -27.69
N LEU A 256 -1.23 0.28 -28.58
CA LEU A 256 -2.44 1.00 -28.22
C LEU A 256 -3.47 0.13 -27.49
N ALA A 257 -3.68 -1.11 -27.93
CA ALA A 257 -4.58 -2.06 -27.26
C ALA A 257 -4.14 -2.29 -25.80
N ALA A 258 -2.84 -2.44 -25.57
CA ALA A 258 -2.28 -2.63 -24.23
C ALA A 258 -2.50 -1.39 -23.36
N VAL A 259 -2.20 -0.19 -23.86
CA VAL A 259 -2.39 1.05 -23.10
C VAL A 259 -3.86 1.31 -22.79
N ILE A 260 -4.77 1.08 -23.74
CA ILE A 260 -6.22 1.23 -23.52
C ILE A 260 -6.70 0.30 -22.40
N ALA A 261 -6.23 -0.96 -22.36
CA ALA A 261 -6.56 -1.88 -21.29
C ALA A 261 -6.06 -1.38 -19.91
N ILE A 262 -4.84 -0.85 -19.84
CA ILE A 262 -4.27 -0.32 -18.60
C ILE A 262 -5.00 0.96 -18.14
N VAL A 263 -5.30 1.86 -19.06
CA VAL A 263 -6.08 3.07 -18.74
C VAL A 263 -7.47 2.69 -18.22
N HIS A 264 -8.11 1.70 -18.86
CA HIS A 264 -9.37 1.15 -18.36
C HIS A 264 -9.23 0.65 -16.92
N ASP A 265 -8.18 -0.12 -16.60
CA ASP A 265 -7.97 -0.66 -15.26
C ASP A 265 -7.75 0.44 -14.22
N ALA A 266 -6.96 1.45 -14.56
CA ALA A 266 -6.77 2.62 -13.69
C ALA A 266 -8.09 3.37 -13.44
N LEU A 267 -8.92 3.53 -14.48
CA LEU A 267 -10.23 4.17 -14.34
C LEU A 267 -11.21 3.34 -13.51
N ILE A 268 -11.22 2.02 -13.66
CA ILE A 268 -12.03 1.12 -12.81
C ILE A 268 -11.58 1.22 -11.35
N MET A 269 -10.28 1.24 -11.08
CA MET A 269 -9.77 1.39 -9.70
C MET A 269 -10.17 2.73 -9.09
N VAL A 270 -9.99 3.84 -9.81
CA VAL A 270 -10.41 5.17 -9.33
C VAL A 270 -11.92 5.21 -9.11
N SER A 271 -12.71 4.60 -10.02
CA SER A 271 -14.16 4.48 -9.86
C SER A 271 -14.52 3.72 -8.59
N PHE A 272 -13.89 2.58 -8.35
CA PHE A 272 -14.12 1.77 -7.15
C PHE A 272 -13.77 2.53 -5.87
N ILE A 273 -12.60 3.17 -5.82
CA ILE A 273 -12.14 4.00 -4.70
C ILE A 273 -13.18 5.10 -4.37
N SER A 274 -13.67 5.79 -5.41
CA SER A 274 -14.69 6.84 -5.26
C SER A 274 -16.03 6.28 -4.80
N PHE A 275 -16.47 5.10 -5.29
CA PHE A 275 -17.73 4.49 -4.89
C PHE A 275 -17.80 4.13 -3.42
N ILE A 276 -16.77 3.44 -2.91
CA ILE A 276 -16.73 2.99 -1.52
C ILE A 276 -16.14 4.04 -0.58
N GLN A 277 -15.74 5.21 -1.12
CA GLN A 277 -15.08 6.28 -0.38
C GLN A 277 -13.83 5.80 0.39
N MET A 278 -13.13 4.81 -0.20
CA MET A 278 -11.88 4.32 0.33
C MET A 278 -10.84 5.45 0.38
N GLU A 279 -10.02 5.48 1.41
CA GLU A 279 -8.98 6.48 1.55
C GLU A 279 -7.94 6.37 0.42
N PHE A 280 -7.79 7.44 -0.36
CA PHE A 280 -6.75 7.53 -1.38
C PHE A 280 -5.45 8.02 -0.75
N SER A 281 -4.58 7.08 -0.41
CA SER A 281 -3.27 7.30 0.21
C SER A 281 -2.13 7.00 -0.76
N THR A 282 -0.88 7.22 -0.33
CA THR A 282 0.32 6.80 -1.09
C THR A 282 0.36 5.29 -1.30
N THR A 283 -0.17 4.50 -0.37
CA THR A 283 -0.31 3.04 -0.52
C THR A 283 -1.34 2.67 -1.58
N THR A 284 -2.46 3.39 -1.67
CA THR A 284 -3.46 3.21 -2.73
C THR A 284 -2.89 3.57 -4.11
N LEU A 285 -2.09 4.65 -4.20
CA LEU A 285 -1.35 4.99 -5.42
C LEU A 285 -0.38 3.88 -5.81
N ALA A 286 0.36 3.32 -4.85
CA ALA A 286 1.26 2.19 -5.10
C ALA A 286 0.50 0.95 -5.60
N ALA A 287 -0.73 0.71 -5.10
CA ALA A 287 -1.60 -0.35 -5.63
C ALA A 287 -1.94 -0.12 -7.11
N ILE A 288 -2.33 1.10 -7.49
CA ILE A 288 -2.63 1.47 -8.89
C ILE A 288 -1.41 1.21 -9.78
N LEU A 289 -0.22 1.66 -9.39
CA LEU A 289 1.01 1.45 -10.15
C LEU A 289 1.38 -0.03 -10.27
N THR A 290 1.17 -0.79 -9.20
CA THR A 290 1.40 -2.24 -9.19
C THR A 290 0.46 -2.95 -10.17
N ILE A 291 -0.82 -2.58 -10.20
CA ILE A 291 -1.79 -3.15 -11.12
C ILE A 291 -1.49 -2.77 -12.57
N ILE A 292 -1.05 -1.55 -12.84
CA ILE A 292 -0.57 -1.15 -14.17
C ILE A 292 0.53 -2.11 -14.66
N GLY A 293 1.51 -2.41 -13.80
CA GLY A 293 2.59 -3.35 -14.10
C GLY A 293 2.12 -4.80 -14.25
N TYR A 294 1.14 -5.23 -13.46
CA TYR A 294 0.59 -6.59 -13.54
C TYR A 294 -0.29 -6.78 -14.77
N SER A 295 -1.17 -5.83 -15.07
CA SER A 295 -2.11 -5.87 -16.20
C SER A 295 -1.37 -5.90 -17.54
N ILE A 296 -0.27 -5.13 -17.70
CA ILE A 296 0.51 -5.17 -18.94
C ILE A 296 1.08 -6.58 -19.20
N ASN A 297 1.52 -7.29 -18.16
CA ASN A 297 2.07 -8.63 -18.32
C ASN A 297 1.01 -9.61 -18.90
N ALA A 298 -0.22 -9.58 -18.38
CA ALA A 298 -1.32 -10.40 -18.90
C ALA A 298 -1.66 -10.04 -20.35
N THR A 299 -1.74 -8.75 -20.65
CA THR A 299 -2.07 -8.23 -21.99
C THR A 299 -0.99 -8.59 -23.02
N VAL A 300 0.29 -8.42 -22.66
CA VAL A 300 1.43 -8.76 -23.54
C VAL A 300 1.44 -10.24 -23.89
N VAL A 301 1.16 -11.14 -22.95
CA VAL A 301 1.10 -12.59 -23.21
C VAL A 301 0.03 -12.92 -24.26
N ILE A 302 -1.14 -12.28 -24.16
CA ILE A 302 -2.23 -12.48 -25.13
C ILE A 302 -1.84 -11.91 -26.49
N LEU A 303 -1.33 -10.69 -26.53
CA LEU A 303 -0.95 -10.01 -27.79
C LEU A 303 0.21 -10.70 -28.50
N ASP A 304 1.21 -11.21 -27.76
CA ASP A 304 2.30 -12.01 -28.33
C ASP A 304 1.78 -13.32 -28.94
N ARG A 305 0.83 -13.97 -28.27
CA ARG A 305 0.15 -15.15 -28.80
C ARG A 305 -0.63 -14.84 -30.07
N VAL A 306 -1.40 -13.76 -30.11
CA VAL A 306 -2.11 -13.29 -31.30
C VAL A 306 -1.13 -13.08 -32.47
N ARG A 307 0.01 -12.39 -32.18
CA ARG A 307 1.07 -12.13 -33.14
C ARG A 307 1.69 -13.42 -33.69
N SER A 308 1.90 -14.41 -32.85
CA SER A 308 2.41 -15.72 -33.24
C SER A 308 1.39 -16.47 -34.10
N ASP A 309 0.13 -16.50 -33.68
CA ASP A 309 -0.94 -17.22 -34.35
C ASP A 309 -1.27 -16.63 -35.75
N ILE A 310 -1.11 -15.32 -35.96
CA ILE A 310 -1.23 -14.65 -37.26
C ILE A 310 -0.28 -15.29 -38.30
N LYS A 311 0.89 -15.76 -37.90
CA LYS A 311 1.92 -16.31 -38.81
C LYS A 311 1.72 -17.79 -39.12
N VAL A 312 1.01 -18.52 -38.25
CA VAL A 312 0.97 -19.98 -38.27
C VAL A 312 -0.43 -20.52 -38.58
N ILE A 313 -1.49 -19.80 -38.14
CA ILE A 313 -2.85 -20.31 -38.29
C ILE A 313 -3.44 -19.88 -39.64
N GLU A 314 -3.80 -20.85 -40.45
CA GLU A 314 -4.62 -20.64 -41.63
C GLU A 314 -6.07 -20.37 -41.23
N ALA A 315 -6.40 -19.13 -40.99
CA ALA A 315 -7.74 -18.67 -40.61
C ALA A 315 -8.30 -17.71 -41.67
N LYS A 316 -9.61 -17.77 -41.87
CA LYS A 316 -10.30 -16.90 -42.83
C LYS A 316 -10.44 -15.47 -42.32
N THR A 317 -10.48 -15.30 -40.99
CA THR A 317 -10.74 -14.00 -40.36
C THR A 317 -9.84 -13.77 -39.15
N PHE A 318 -9.47 -12.52 -38.91
CA PHE A 318 -8.73 -12.12 -37.71
C PHE A 318 -9.46 -12.51 -36.43
N LYS A 319 -10.79 -12.50 -36.45
CA LYS A 319 -11.66 -12.92 -35.34
C LYS A 319 -11.40 -14.35 -34.89
N GLU A 320 -11.17 -15.27 -35.83
CA GLU A 320 -10.87 -16.69 -35.53
C GLU A 320 -9.51 -16.82 -34.85
N ILE A 321 -8.48 -16.11 -35.39
CA ILE A 321 -7.14 -16.08 -34.81
C ILE A 321 -7.20 -15.55 -33.37
N LEU A 322 -7.90 -14.41 -33.15
CA LEU A 322 -8.03 -13.80 -31.83
C LEU A 322 -8.71 -14.74 -30.82
N ASN A 323 -9.83 -15.38 -31.19
CA ASN A 323 -10.52 -16.35 -30.33
C ASN A 323 -9.63 -17.57 -29.99
N SER A 324 -8.83 -18.04 -30.95
CA SER A 324 -7.87 -19.12 -30.73
C SER A 324 -6.78 -18.73 -29.76
N ALA A 325 -6.16 -17.55 -29.94
CA ALA A 325 -5.11 -17.03 -29.09
C ALA A 325 -5.63 -16.82 -27.63
N LEU A 326 -6.81 -16.19 -27.48
CA LEU A 326 -7.45 -16.00 -26.17
C LEU A 326 -7.73 -17.34 -25.49
N SER A 327 -8.27 -18.33 -26.22
CA SER A 327 -8.57 -19.65 -25.65
C SER A 327 -7.31 -20.40 -25.23
N SER A 328 -6.20 -20.24 -25.95
CA SER A 328 -4.94 -20.92 -25.64
C SER A 328 -4.21 -20.30 -24.44
N THR A 329 -4.34 -18.99 -24.22
CA THR A 329 -3.70 -18.25 -23.12
C THR A 329 -4.55 -18.16 -21.85
N LEU A 330 -5.85 -18.46 -21.94
CA LEU A 330 -6.81 -18.31 -20.86
C LEU A 330 -6.38 -19.00 -19.54
N SER A 331 -6.03 -20.28 -19.64
CA SER A 331 -5.59 -21.04 -18.45
C SER A 331 -4.40 -20.39 -17.75
N ARG A 332 -3.43 -19.90 -18.52
CA ARG A 332 -2.25 -19.24 -17.97
C ARG A 332 -2.66 -17.93 -17.28
N SER A 333 -3.45 -17.10 -17.93
CA SER A 333 -3.92 -15.83 -17.38
C SER A 333 -4.74 -16.03 -16.08
N ILE A 334 -5.63 -17.01 -16.07
CA ILE A 334 -6.44 -17.32 -14.89
C ILE A 334 -5.56 -17.84 -13.73
N ILE A 335 -4.68 -18.80 -13.99
CA ILE A 335 -3.84 -19.40 -12.94
C ILE A 335 -2.93 -18.33 -12.32
N THR A 336 -2.26 -17.51 -13.15
CA THR A 336 -1.37 -16.46 -12.65
C THR A 336 -2.14 -15.42 -11.83
N THR A 337 -3.33 -15.01 -12.28
CA THR A 337 -4.16 -14.06 -11.52
C THR A 337 -4.67 -14.67 -10.22
N LEU A 338 -5.14 -15.93 -10.22
CA LEU A 338 -5.63 -16.60 -9.01
C LEU A 338 -4.53 -16.80 -7.97
N THR A 339 -3.33 -17.20 -8.38
CA THR A 339 -2.22 -17.38 -7.43
C THR A 339 -1.83 -16.08 -6.75
N THR A 340 -1.79 -14.97 -7.49
CA THR A 340 -1.54 -13.64 -6.91
C THR A 340 -2.73 -13.18 -6.05
N LEU A 341 -3.95 -13.42 -6.52
CA LEU A 341 -5.16 -13.07 -5.80
C LEU A 341 -5.24 -13.76 -4.44
N PHE A 342 -4.86 -15.03 -4.32
CA PHE A 342 -4.82 -15.74 -3.04
C PHE A 342 -3.87 -15.07 -2.03
N ALA A 343 -2.68 -14.65 -2.48
CA ALA A 343 -1.74 -13.94 -1.60
C ALA A 343 -2.31 -12.57 -1.16
N VAL A 344 -2.93 -11.84 -2.08
CA VAL A 344 -3.53 -10.53 -1.79
C VAL A 344 -4.76 -10.66 -0.90
N LEU A 345 -5.59 -11.69 -1.10
CA LEU A 345 -6.74 -11.98 -0.22
C LEU A 345 -6.29 -12.39 1.18
N ALA A 346 -5.18 -13.11 1.33
CA ALA A 346 -4.61 -13.38 2.65
C ALA A 346 -4.26 -12.08 3.37
N LEU A 347 -3.62 -11.12 2.69
CA LEU A 347 -3.38 -9.79 3.27
C LEU A 347 -4.71 -9.09 3.62
N PHE A 348 -5.71 -9.14 2.76
CA PHE A 348 -7.01 -8.53 3.01
C PHE A 348 -7.68 -9.04 4.29
N PHE A 349 -7.67 -10.36 4.52
CA PHE A 349 -8.36 -10.96 5.68
C PHE A 349 -7.56 -10.89 6.98
N PHE A 350 -6.22 -10.88 6.91
CA PHE A 350 -5.36 -10.98 8.09
C PHE A 350 -4.69 -9.66 8.48
N THR A 351 -4.93 -8.55 7.77
CA THR A 351 -4.38 -7.24 8.11
C THR A 351 -5.46 -6.18 8.28
N THR A 352 -5.09 -5.08 8.91
CA THR A 352 -5.96 -3.92 9.16
C THR A 352 -5.28 -2.63 8.66
N GLY A 353 -6.03 -1.52 8.64
CA GLY A 353 -5.51 -0.20 8.28
C GLY A 353 -5.05 -0.10 6.83
N THR A 354 -3.94 0.55 6.59
CA THR A 354 -3.44 0.88 5.24
C THR A 354 -3.10 -0.35 4.39
N ILE A 355 -2.67 -1.47 5.00
CA ILE A 355 -2.37 -2.72 4.28
C ILE A 355 -3.66 -3.41 3.83
N HIS A 356 -4.71 -3.36 4.64
CA HIS A 356 -6.05 -3.84 4.27
C HIS A 356 -6.58 -3.08 3.05
N ASP A 357 -6.54 -1.74 3.07
CA ASP A 357 -7.00 -0.89 1.96
C ASP A 357 -6.16 -1.12 0.69
N PHE A 358 -4.84 -1.25 0.84
CA PHE A 358 -3.93 -1.61 -0.25
C PHE A 358 -4.32 -2.95 -0.89
N SER A 359 -4.57 -3.97 -0.07
CA SER A 359 -4.91 -5.31 -0.54
C SER A 359 -6.29 -5.36 -1.20
N LEU A 360 -7.25 -4.57 -0.70
CA LEU A 360 -8.57 -4.41 -1.33
C LEU A 360 -8.45 -3.78 -2.72
N ALA A 361 -7.68 -2.69 -2.83
CA ALA A 361 -7.41 -2.04 -4.11
C ALA A 361 -6.73 -3.00 -5.10
N LEU A 362 -5.71 -3.74 -4.66
CA LEU A 362 -5.04 -4.76 -5.48
C LEU A 362 -6.01 -5.85 -5.93
N THR A 363 -6.91 -6.32 -5.07
CA THR A 363 -7.90 -7.36 -5.39
C THR A 363 -8.78 -6.92 -6.56
N VAL A 364 -9.32 -5.71 -6.49
CA VAL A 364 -10.16 -5.14 -7.55
C VAL A 364 -9.35 -4.95 -8.84
N GLY A 365 -8.15 -4.42 -8.72
CA GLY A 365 -7.26 -4.20 -9.85
C GLY A 365 -6.83 -5.49 -10.56
N LEU A 366 -6.53 -6.56 -9.83
CA LEU A 366 -6.20 -7.87 -10.41
C LEU A 366 -7.37 -8.47 -11.19
N ILE A 367 -8.58 -8.38 -10.65
CA ILE A 367 -9.80 -8.83 -11.34
C ILE A 367 -10.04 -8.01 -12.60
N SER A 368 -9.92 -6.67 -12.50
CA SER A 368 -10.04 -5.76 -13.64
C SER A 368 -9.00 -6.05 -14.71
N GLY A 369 -7.71 -6.24 -14.35
CA GLY A 369 -6.63 -6.51 -15.29
C GLY A 369 -6.77 -7.85 -16.02
N CYS A 370 -7.26 -8.88 -15.35
CA CYS A 370 -7.59 -10.15 -16.01
C CYS A 370 -8.75 -9.98 -17.00
N TYR A 371 -9.76 -9.21 -16.65
CA TYR A 371 -10.90 -8.92 -17.51
C TYR A 371 -10.49 -8.05 -18.69
N SER A 372 -9.78 -6.94 -18.47
CA SER A 372 -9.43 -5.94 -19.49
C SER A 372 -8.50 -6.50 -20.54
N SER A 373 -7.55 -7.35 -20.15
CA SER A 373 -6.62 -8.01 -21.08
C SER A 373 -7.34 -8.91 -22.10
N ILE A 374 -8.43 -9.54 -21.70
CA ILE A 374 -9.23 -10.42 -22.58
C ILE A 374 -10.25 -9.60 -23.38
N PHE A 375 -11.05 -8.78 -22.71
CA PHE A 375 -12.24 -8.17 -23.31
C PHE A 375 -11.98 -6.78 -23.87
N ILE A 376 -11.19 -5.93 -23.21
CA ILE A 376 -10.97 -4.55 -23.66
C ILE A 376 -9.85 -4.51 -24.72
N ALA A 377 -8.67 -5.09 -24.42
CA ALA A 377 -7.60 -5.19 -25.40
C ALA A 377 -8.04 -6.01 -26.63
N GLY A 378 -8.76 -7.13 -26.40
CA GLY A 378 -9.30 -7.97 -27.47
C GLY A 378 -10.32 -7.25 -28.34
N ALA A 379 -11.23 -6.48 -27.74
CA ALA A 379 -12.23 -5.70 -28.48
C ALA A 379 -11.57 -4.62 -29.36
N PHE A 380 -10.62 -3.89 -28.78
CA PHE A 380 -9.91 -2.84 -29.50
C PHE A 380 -9.14 -3.37 -30.69
N ILE A 381 -8.32 -4.40 -30.51
CA ILE A 381 -7.52 -4.97 -31.59
C ILE A 381 -8.40 -5.60 -32.69
N LEU A 382 -9.54 -6.21 -32.31
CA LEU A 382 -10.52 -6.71 -33.26
C LEU A 382 -11.16 -5.57 -34.07
N ALA A 383 -11.47 -4.45 -33.44
CA ALA A 383 -12.06 -3.28 -34.12
C ALA A 383 -11.07 -2.69 -35.13
N VAL A 384 -9.79 -2.55 -34.79
CA VAL A 384 -8.76 -1.99 -35.66
C VAL A 384 -8.46 -2.94 -36.83
N ARG A 385 -8.41 -4.26 -36.58
CA ARG A 385 -8.05 -5.25 -37.61
C ARG A 385 -9.25 -5.94 -38.25
N ARG A 386 -10.46 -5.47 -38.05
CA ARG A 386 -11.70 -6.11 -38.55
C ARG A 386 -11.71 -6.36 -40.04
N ASN A 387 -11.15 -5.46 -40.86
CA ASN A 387 -11.16 -5.51 -42.30
C ASN A 387 -9.89 -6.14 -42.90
N GLN A 388 -8.96 -6.62 -42.05
CA GLN A 388 -7.75 -7.26 -42.53
C GLN A 388 -8.08 -8.63 -43.17
N LYS A 389 -7.96 -8.73 -44.50
CA LYS A 389 -8.07 -9.99 -45.19
C LYS A 389 -6.72 -10.71 -45.10
N PHE A 390 -6.71 -11.87 -44.49
CA PHE A 390 -5.56 -12.75 -44.54
C PHE A 390 -5.60 -13.49 -45.89
N GLN A 391 -4.62 -13.22 -46.75
CA GLN A 391 -4.43 -14.04 -47.93
C GLN A 391 -3.98 -15.42 -47.43
N THR A 392 -4.79 -16.43 -47.68
CA THR A 392 -4.36 -17.82 -47.58
C THR A 392 -3.15 -17.94 -48.52
N SER A 393 -1.98 -18.14 -47.95
CA SER A 393 -0.73 -18.32 -48.72
C SER A 393 -0.71 -19.71 -49.33
N ALA A 394 -1.67 -19.97 -50.24
CA ALA A 394 -1.59 -21.10 -51.15
C ALA A 394 -0.56 -20.86 -52.29
N ALA A 395 0.13 -19.70 -52.27
CA ALA A 395 1.06 -19.30 -53.33
C ALA A 395 2.55 -19.44 -53.00
N ASN A 396 2.92 -19.81 -51.77
CA ASN A 396 4.32 -20.08 -51.44
C ASN A 396 4.45 -21.39 -50.64
N SER A 397 3.93 -22.47 -51.16
CA SER A 397 4.30 -23.82 -50.72
C SER A 397 5.65 -24.25 -51.32
N ASN A 398 6.70 -23.51 -51.01
CA ASN A 398 8.01 -24.14 -50.90
C ASN A 398 8.08 -24.77 -49.48
N VAL A 399 7.22 -25.74 -49.29
CA VAL A 399 7.43 -26.78 -48.30
C VAL A 399 8.68 -27.50 -48.81
N ILE A 400 9.78 -27.35 -48.12
CA ILE A 400 10.90 -28.28 -48.21
C ILE A 400 10.29 -29.62 -47.81
N GLN A 401 9.89 -30.39 -48.82
CA GLN A 401 9.70 -31.83 -48.68
C GLN A 401 11.07 -32.34 -48.27
N PHE A 402 11.24 -32.70 -47.02
CA PHE A 402 12.25 -33.69 -46.67
C PHE A 402 11.86 -34.95 -47.45
N LYS A 403 12.52 -35.19 -48.60
CA LYS A 403 12.61 -36.51 -49.17
C LYS A 403 13.27 -37.36 -48.08
N ALA A 404 12.54 -38.31 -47.53
CA ALA A 404 13.14 -39.47 -46.93
C ALA A 404 13.91 -40.12 -48.08
N ASP A 405 15.21 -40.02 -48.06
CA ASP A 405 16.06 -40.86 -48.91
C ASP A 405 15.80 -42.28 -48.44
N ASP A 406 15.14 -43.05 -49.32
CA ASP A 406 15.04 -44.46 -49.20
C ASP A 406 16.49 -44.99 -49.25
N GLU A 407 17.04 -45.40 -48.17
CA GLU A 407 18.20 -46.26 -48.12
C GLU A 407 17.77 -47.60 -48.70
N GLU A 408 18.10 -47.77 -49.99
CA GLU A 408 18.14 -49.03 -50.59
C GLU A 408 19.05 -49.96 -49.78
N ALA A 409 18.43 -51.01 -49.30
CA ALA A 409 19.13 -52.19 -48.83
C ALA A 409 19.85 -52.85 -50.02
N ASP A 410 21.12 -52.56 -50.15
CA ASP A 410 21.97 -53.41 -50.99
C ASP A 410 22.53 -54.57 -50.18
N ASN A 411 22.01 -55.74 -50.50
CA ASN A 411 22.63 -57.05 -50.35
C ASN A 411 24.01 -57.05 -50.95
N VAL A 412 25.00 -57.56 -50.24
CA VAL A 412 26.05 -58.42 -50.84
C VAL A 412 26.69 -59.30 -49.76
N ASP A 413 26.52 -60.61 -50.00
CA ASP A 413 27.36 -61.80 -49.67
C ASP A 413 28.12 -61.89 -48.34
#